data_e6ef83fa907bf0a636ad855bcf35d448
#
_entry.id   e6ef83fa907bf0a636ad855bcf35d448
#
_cell.length_a   1.000
_cell.length_b   1.000
_cell.length_c   1.000
_cell.angle_alpha   90.00
_cell.angle_beta   90.00
_cell.angle_gamma   90.00
#
_symmetry.space_group_name_H-M   'P 1'
#
loop_
_entity.id
_entity.type
_entity.pdbx_description
1 polymer ?
#
loop_
_entity_poly.entity_id
_entity_poly.type
_entity_poly.pdbx_seq_one_letter_code
_entity_poly.pdbx_strand_id
1 'polypeptide(L)'
;MTTKSEILNFLSSQKERLFLIGVTKLGLFGSYAKGKEDAFSDIDIVIETDAKKMVKNLGSPFLVVTFLDDFRKSVSGKFGVLVDICDTTSMSAQTKEELAKGAIYV
;
A
#
# COMPACT_ATOMS: atom_id res chain seq x y z
N MET A 1 3.56 16.14 -13.06
CA MET A 1 2.38 15.65 -12.34
C MET A 1 2.52 14.16 -12.08
N THR A 2 2.19 13.71 -10.88
CA THR A 2 2.25 12.29 -10.53
C THR A 2 1.23 11.49 -11.32
N THR A 3 1.64 10.37 -11.91
CA THR A 3 0.77 9.51 -12.72
C THR A 3 0.62 8.13 -12.09
N LYS A 4 -0.43 7.44 -12.49
CA LYS A 4 -0.66 6.04 -12.10
C LYS A 4 0.55 5.16 -12.42
N SER A 5 1.11 5.31 -13.61
CA SER A 5 2.27 4.51 -14.03
C SER A 5 3.49 4.73 -13.15
N GLU A 6 3.77 5.97 -12.78
CA GLU A 6 4.89 6.29 -11.90
C GLU A 6 4.71 5.65 -10.51
N ILE A 7 3.48 5.72 -9.97
CA ILE A 7 3.18 5.13 -8.67
C ILE A 7 3.33 3.61 -8.74
N LEU A 8 2.74 2.96 -9.75
CA LEU A 8 2.83 1.51 -9.90
C LEU A 8 4.26 1.04 -10.09
N ASN A 9 5.06 1.77 -10.86
CA ASN A 9 6.48 1.44 -11.03
C ASN A 9 7.24 1.53 -9.72
N PHE A 10 6.98 2.57 -8.91
CA PHE A 10 7.61 2.69 -7.61
C PHE A 10 7.19 1.57 -6.67
N LEU A 11 5.89 1.25 -6.59
CA LEU A 11 5.40 0.14 -5.76
C LEU A 11 6.02 -1.18 -6.19
N SER A 12 6.12 -1.44 -7.49
CA SER A 12 6.76 -2.63 -8.02
C SER A 12 8.23 -2.74 -7.58
N SER A 13 8.93 -1.62 -7.53
CA SER A 13 10.33 -1.59 -7.08
C SER A 13 10.48 -1.91 -5.59
N GLN A 14 9.43 -1.70 -4.79
CA GLN A 14 9.43 -1.96 -3.35
C GLN A 14 8.86 -3.33 -2.98
N LYS A 15 8.21 -3.99 -3.92
CA LYS A 15 7.46 -5.22 -3.68
C LYS A 15 8.29 -6.31 -3.02
N GLU A 16 9.46 -6.61 -3.55
CA GLU A 16 10.30 -7.70 -3.05
C GLU A 16 10.68 -7.48 -1.58
N ARG A 17 11.12 -6.28 -1.24
CA ARG A 17 11.48 -5.92 0.13
C ARG A 17 10.30 -6.06 1.09
N LEU A 18 9.14 -5.57 0.69
CA LEU A 18 7.93 -5.63 1.52
C LEU A 18 7.45 -7.07 1.71
N PHE A 19 7.52 -7.88 0.66
CA PHE A 19 7.08 -9.28 0.72
C PHE A 19 8.01 -10.12 1.61
N LEU A 20 9.31 -9.85 1.59
CA LEU A 20 10.25 -10.50 2.48
C LEU A 20 9.95 -10.22 3.96
N ILE A 21 9.47 -9.03 4.28
CA ILE A 21 9.10 -8.64 5.65
C ILE A 21 7.80 -9.29 6.09
N GLY A 22 6.84 -9.47 5.19
CA GLY A 22 5.55 -10.09 5.53
C GLY A 22 4.34 -9.46 4.87
N VAL A 23 4.51 -8.49 4.00
CA VAL A 23 3.41 -8.00 3.16
C VAL A 23 3.13 -9.08 2.10
N THR A 24 1.86 -9.42 1.90
CA THR A 24 1.47 -10.50 0.97
C THR A 24 0.77 -9.98 -0.28
N LYS A 25 0.23 -8.77 -0.23
CA LYS A 25 -0.33 -8.08 -1.39
C LYS A 25 -0.01 -6.60 -1.30
N LEU A 26 0.25 -5.98 -2.43
CA LEU A 26 0.55 -4.56 -2.54
C LEU A 26 -0.09 -4.02 -3.80
N GLY A 27 -0.87 -2.95 -3.68
CA GLY A 27 -1.54 -2.38 -4.84
C GLY A 27 -1.94 -0.92 -4.65
N LEU A 28 -2.47 -0.37 -5.73
CA LEU A 28 -2.99 0.99 -5.80
C LEU A 28 -4.51 0.91 -5.97
N PHE A 29 -5.25 1.73 -5.22
CA PHE A 29 -6.69 1.83 -5.41
C PHE A 29 -7.13 3.30 -5.35
N GLY A 30 -8.45 3.55 -5.36
CA GLY A 30 -8.98 4.90 -5.32
C GLY A 30 -8.83 5.65 -6.64
N SER A 31 -8.80 6.99 -6.57
CA SER A 31 -8.86 7.86 -7.75
C SER A 31 -7.66 7.68 -8.69
N TYR A 32 -6.45 7.52 -8.17
CA TYR A 32 -5.28 7.27 -9.02
C TYR A 32 -5.39 5.95 -9.80
N ALA A 33 -5.89 4.90 -9.17
CA ALA A 33 -6.08 3.60 -9.84
C ALA A 33 -7.11 3.69 -10.95
N LYS A 34 -8.14 4.53 -10.78
CA LYS A 34 -9.22 4.71 -11.75
C LYS A 34 -8.93 5.76 -12.82
N GLY A 35 -7.80 6.45 -12.72
CA GLY A 35 -7.47 7.54 -13.64
C GLY A 35 -8.34 8.78 -13.45
N LYS A 36 -8.89 8.98 -12.25
CA LYS A 36 -9.80 10.09 -11.91
C LYS A 36 -9.18 11.06 -10.92
N GLU A 37 -7.86 11.04 -10.75
CA GLU A 37 -7.15 11.92 -9.84
C GLU A 37 -7.21 13.37 -10.28
N ASP A 38 -7.22 14.26 -9.29
CA ASP A 38 -7.12 15.70 -9.46
C ASP A 38 -6.07 16.27 -8.50
N ALA A 39 -5.95 17.60 -8.43
CA ALA A 39 -4.95 18.27 -7.59
C ALA A 39 -5.11 18.00 -6.08
N PHE A 40 -6.28 17.51 -5.66
CA PHE A 40 -6.60 17.24 -4.26
C PHE A 40 -6.65 15.76 -3.93
N SER A 41 -6.39 14.88 -4.90
CA SER A 41 -6.44 13.43 -4.68
C SER A 41 -5.27 12.94 -3.87
N ASP A 42 -5.53 12.04 -2.91
CA ASP A 42 -4.51 11.31 -2.16
C ASP A 42 -4.14 10.03 -2.92
N ILE A 43 -2.95 9.53 -2.66
CA ILE A 43 -2.56 8.20 -3.14
C ILE A 43 -3.07 7.18 -2.14
N ASP A 44 -3.89 6.24 -2.59
CA ASP A 44 -4.46 5.18 -1.76
C ASP A 44 -3.78 3.85 -2.08
N ILE A 45 -3.04 3.33 -1.12
CA ILE A 45 -2.33 2.06 -1.24
C ILE A 45 -3.10 0.99 -0.46
N VAL A 46 -3.28 -0.17 -1.09
CA VAL A 46 -3.89 -1.33 -0.46
C VAL A 46 -2.83 -2.39 -0.22
N ILE A 47 -2.84 -2.96 0.99
CA ILE A 47 -1.95 -4.06 1.35
C ILE A 47 -2.72 -5.18 2.02
N GLU A 48 -2.14 -6.36 1.98
CA GLU A 48 -2.51 -7.47 2.84
C GLU A 48 -1.22 -7.98 3.47
N THR A 49 -1.27 -8.38 4.75
CA THR A 49 -0.07 -8.73 5.51
C THR A 49 -0.21 -10.07 6.21
N ASP A 50 0.92 -10.73 6.44
CA ASP A 50 1.04 -11.81 7.41
C ASP A 50 1.57 -11.19 8.71
N ALA A 51 0.67 -10.91 9.65
CA ALA A 51 1.02 -10.19 10.87
C ALA A 51 2.07 -10.93 11.70
N LYS A 52 1.96 -12.25 11.81
CA LYS A 52 2.94 -13.05 12.57
C LYS A 52 4.33 -12.97 11.96
N LYS A 53 4.40 -13.06 10.65
CA LYS A 53 5.67 -12.95 9.91
C LYS A 53 6.28 -11.57 10.08
N MET A 54 5.48 -10.51 9.98
CA MET A 54 5.96 -9.15 10.17
C MET A 54 6.51 -8.92 11.57
N VAL A 55 5.78 -9.37 12.61
CA VAL A 55 6.25 -9.27 13.99
C VAL A 55 7.55 -10.04 14.20
N LYS A 56 7.64 -11.25 13.65
CA LYS A 56 8.85 -12.07 13.74
C LYS A 56 10.05 -11.35 13.09
N ASN A 57 9.86 -10.78 11.91
CA ASN A 57 10.95 -10.16 11.15
C ASN A 57 11.36 -8.80 11.71
N LEU A 58 10.41 -8.03 12.25
CA LEU A 58 10.65 -6.67 12.74
C LEU A 58 10.89 -6.61 14.25
N GLY A 59 10.42 -7.59 14.99
CA GLY A 59 10.69 -7.74 16.42
C GLY A 59 9.54 -7.42 17.36
N SER A 60 8.55 -6.64 16.95
CA SER A 60 7.37 -6.33 17.76
C SER A 60 6.23 -5.77 16.93
N PRO A 61 4.97 -5.81 17.47
CA PRO A 61 3.84 -5.15 16.79
C PRO A 61 4.04 -3.64 16.61
N PHE A 62 4.67 -2.99 17.57
CA PHE A 62 4.98 -1.56 17.49
C PHE A 62 5.89 -1.26 16.27
N LEU A 63 6.90 -2.10 16.04
CA LEU A 63 7.80 -1.93 14.90
C LEU A 63 7.12 -2.21 13.55
N VAL A 64 6.07 -3.04 13.54
CA VAL A 64 5.25 -3.22 12.33
C VAL A 64 4.55 -1.91 11.97
N VAL A 65 3.94 -1.25 12.95
CA VAL A 65 3.27 0.05 12.73
C VAL A 65 4.28 1.08 12.23
N THR A 66 5.44 1.17 12.86
CA THR A 66 6.50 2.10 12.46
C THR A 66 6.98 1.81 11.04
N PHE A 67 7.19 0.55 10.69
CA PHE A 67 7.63 0.15 9.35
C PHE A 67 6.63 0.57 8.27
N LEU A 68 5.35 0.32 8.49
CA LEU A 68 4.30 0.70 7.53
C LEU A 68 4.16 2.21 7.42
N ASP A 69 4.28 2.93 8.54
CA ASP A 69 4.24 4.40 8.52
C ASP A 69 5.45 4.99 7.78
N ASP A 70 6.64 4.42 7.97
CA ASP A 70 7.84 4.83 7.24
C ASP A 70 7.69 4.56 5.74
N PHE A 71 7.09 3.45 5.36
CA PHE A 71 6.79 3.17 3.96
C PHE A 71 5.83 4.22 3.38
N ARG A 72 4.75 4.51 4.10
CA ARG A 72 3.79 5.56 3.70
C ARG A 72 4.50 6.89 3.47
N LYS A 73 5.35 7.30 4.42
CA LYS A 73 6.12 8.55 4.33
C LYS A 73 7.08 8.54 3.15
N SER A 74 7.69 7.40 2.83
CA SER A 74 8.60 7.30 1.70
C SER A 74 7.88 7.52 0.37
N VAL A 75 6.67 6.97 0.22
CA VAL A 75 5.85 7.19 -0.98
C VAL A 75 5.41 8.64 -1.05
N SER A 76 4.92 9.19 0.06
CA SER A 76 4.50 10.59 0.13
C SER A 76 5.65 11.55 -0.21
N GLY A 77 6.84 11.29 0.32
CA GLY A 77 8.03 12.10 0.05
C GLY A 77 8.48 12.03 -1.41
N LYS A 78 8.34 10.85 -2.03
CA LYS A 78 8.73 10.68 -3.43
C LYS A 78 7.83 11.47 -4.39
N PHE A 79 6.53 11.47 -4.14
CA PHE A 79 5.55 12.05 -5.06
C PHE A 79 5.01 13.42 -4.63
N GLY A 80 5.28 13.84 -3.40
CA GLY A 80 4.77 15.10 -2.89
C GLY A 80 3.25 15.13 -2.73
N VAL A 81 2.63 13.96 -2.49
CA VAL A 81 1.18 13.78 -2.37
C VAL A 81 0.92 13.02 -1.08
N LEU A 82 -0.16 13.35 -0.37
CA LEU A 82 -0.58 12.59 0.80
C LEU A 82 -0.90 11.15 0.42
N VAL A 83 -0.52 10.23 1.31
CA VAL A 83 -0.67 8.80 1.07
C VAL A 83 -1.40 8.16 2.23
N ASP A 84 -2.41 7.34 1.91
CA ASP A 84 -3.10 6.48 2.85
C ASP A 84 -2.77 5.02 2.55
N ILE A 85 -2.54 4.24 3.59
CA ILE A 85 -2.35 2.79 3.46
C ILE A 85 -3.53 2.09 4.13
N CYS A 86 -4.20 1.25 3.35
CA CYS A 86 -5.31 0.42 3.83
C CYS A 86 -4.84 -1.03 3.94
N ASP A 87 -4.74 -1.53 5.18
CA ASP A 87 -4.45 -2.95 5.43
C ASP A 87 -5.76 -3.72 5.45
N THR A 88 -5.93 -4.63 4.50
CA THR A 88 -7.17 -5.38 4.30
C THR A 88 -7.18 -6.73 5.02
N THR A 89 -6.13 -7.06 5.76
CA THR A 89 -5.93 -8.39 6.34
C THR A 89 -7.10 -8.85 7.20
N SER A 90 -7.65 -7.95 8.04
CA SER A 90 -8.76 -8.27 8.94
C SER A 90 -10.15 -7.99 8.38
N MET A 91 -10.25 -7.57 7.12
CA MET A 91 -11.54 -7.32 6.48
C MET A 91 -12.23 -8.63 6.11
N SER A 92 -13.58 -8.59 6.01
CA SER A 92 -14.35 -9.74 5.52
C SER A 92 -13.98 -10.06 4.08
N ALA A 93 -14.21 -11.32 3.67
CA ALA A 93 -13.96 -11.74 2.29
C ALA A 93 -14.75 -10.90 1.27
N GLN A 94 -15.98 -10.52 1.61
CA GLN A 94 -16.81 -9.68 0.73
C GLN A 94 -16.22 -8.29 0.56
N THR A 95 -15.76 -7.66 1.64
CA THR A 95 -15.14 -6.33 1.58
C THR A 95 -13.83 -6.36 0.78
N LYS A 96 -13.00 -7.39 0.99
CA LYS A 96 -11.78 -7.59 0.20
C LYS A 96 -12.06 -7.70 -1.29
N GLU A 97 -13.09 -8.47 -1.64
CA GLU A 97 -13.48 -8.68 -3.04
C GLU A 97 -13.93 -7.37 -3.70
N GLU A 98 -14.72 -6.57 -2.99
CA GLU A 98 -15.16 -5.28 -3.51
C GLU A 98 -14.02 -4.30 -3.69
N LEU A 99 -13.10 -4.23 -2.74
CA LEU A 99 -11.89 -3.42 -2.86
C LEU A 99 -11.03 -3.86 -4.04
N ALA A 100 -10.88 -5.17 -4.23
CA ALA A 100 -10.06 -5.72 -5.31
C ALA A 100 -10.55 -5.34 -6.70
N LYS A 101 -11.86 -5.12 -6.87
CA LYS A 101 -12.42 -4.71 -8.16
C LYS A 101 -11.89 -3.38 -8.66
N GLY A 102 -11.54 -2.46 -7.75
CA GLY A 102 -11.00 -1.15 -8.11
C GLY A 102 -9.50 -1.02 -7.91
N ALA A 103 -8.83 -2.07 -7.45
CA ALA A 103 -7.41 -2.04 -7.13
C ALA A 103 -6.55 -2.61 -8.26
N ILE A 104 -5.32 -2.10 -8.36
CA ILE A 104 -4.31 -2.63 -9.29
C ILE A 104 -3.15 -3.13 -8.43
N TYR A 105 -2.98 -4.44 -8.37
CA TYR A 105 -1.89 -5.06 -7.59
C TYR A 105 -0.61 -5.16 -8.42
N VAL A 106 0.50 -4.95 -7.75
CA VAL A 106 1.82 -5.15 -8.35
C VAL A 106 2.39 -6.51 -8.02
#